data_f6f1e81760cf206953ac2a2a32374920
#
_entry.id   f6f1e81760cf206953ac2a2a32374920
#
_cell.length_a   1.000
_cell.length_b   1.000
_cell.length_c   1.000
_cell.angle_alpha   90.00
_cell.angle_beta   90.00
_cell.angle_gamma   90.00
#
_symmetry.space_group_name_H-M   'P 1'
#
loop_
_entity.id
_entity.type
_entity.pdbx_description
1 polymer ?
#
loop_
_entity_poly.entity_id
_entity_poly.type
_entity_poly.pdbx_seq_one_letter_code
_entity_poly.pdbx_strand_id
1 'polypeptide(L)'
;MVSRMKIRGIAIAASAGIAVVAGAVYAIGPVQAADEPQVVSFRRLTENEYRNSIADIFGPKIQVSGRFEPEIRVGGLLASSTSTLSITSAGFQSYARIADGIAKQVVSPEHRAELVPCTPRSATAADDKCATAFLSQYGKRAFRRPLTDAELKTRVAFAADISKQTKDFYAGLRYSLASVLSSPSFLFRTESAVPDAKGYTLDGYSRAARLSYMLWGSTPDDELLAAAESGELMTEAGLNKQVDRLLASPRIETGVRAFFTDFLAPDYYGNVTKDSNIYPKWNDYIADSAKEESLRTVVDIGLKQKGDIRDILTTRKTFLNRPLAAVYKVPFNFESEWQEYEFPADSGRSGVLTQLSVLAMFSHPGRSSPTERGKAVLDIFMCSPTPPAPANVNFDLINDVGNPNLKTVRQRLMAHATAPSCNSCHTHMDPIGLAMENFDSTGQFRTVDNGEPIDASATMAGKSFVGAAELGKVLHDEPRFPACLTRKLYAYGAGANALRVRPAQYKTALDAFIASEYRLPALLKAMATSPDFFVANPPAPVPAPAQTVATAKPATSNATLAAANPPTKQQ
;
A
#
# COMPACT_ATOMS: atom_id res chain seq x y z
N MET A 1 43.58 -12.53 -26.77
CA MET A 1 44.43 -12.67 -25.56
C MET A 1 43.58 -12.20 -24.39
N VAL A 2 43.00 -13.16 -23.67
CA VAL A 2 42.12 -12.90 -22.52
C VAL A 2 42.87 -13.27 -21.27
N SER A 3 43.21 -12.30 -20.45
CA SER A 3 43.93 -12.50 -19.18
C SER A 3 42.91 -12.88 -18.08
N ARG A 4 43.06 -14.07 -17.55
CA ARG A 4 42.30 -14.58 -16.40
C ARG A 4 42.86 -14.00 -15.10
N MET A 5 42.08 -13.24 -14.39
CA MET A 5 42.40 -12.78 -13.05
C MET A 5 41.95 -13.82 -12.02
N LYS A 6 42.90 -14.37 -11.28
CA LYS A 6 42.71 -15.35 -10.21
C LYS A 6 42.23 -14.65 -8.94
N ILE A 7 41.03 -14.99 -8.48
CA ILE A 7 40.54 -14.62 -7.15
C ILE A 7 41.19 -15.58 -6.13
N ARG A 8 42.00 -15.05 -5.23
CA ARG A 8 42.51 -15.78 -4.07
C ARG A 8 41.49 -15.70 -2.93
N GLY A 9 40.95 -16.85 -2.54
CA GLY A 9 40.14 -16.99 -1.34
C GLY A 9 40.99 -16.82 -0.09
N ILE A 10 40.50 -15.99 0.83
CA ILE A 10 41.05 -15.85 2.18
C ILE A 10 40.23 -16.76 3.09
N ALA A 11 40.89 -17.82 3.57
CA ALA A 11 40.36 -18.68 4.62
C ALA A 11 40.63 -18.01 5.99
N ILE A 12 39.58 -17.73 6.75
CA ILE A 12 39.70 -17.27 8.13
C ILE A 12 39.76 -18.50 9.04
N ALA A 13 40.94 -18.74 9.62
CA ALA A 13 41.10 -19.72 10.68
C ALA A 13 40.65 -19.13 12.01
N ALA A 14 39.64 -19.75 12.62
CA ALA A 14 39.24 -19.48 13.98
C ALA A 14 40.08 -20.28 14.95
N SER A 15 40.98 -19.64 15.68
CA SER A 15 41.72 -20.24 16.81
C SER A 15 40.98 -19.93 18.12
N ALA A 16 40.47 -20.96 18.75
CA ALA A 16 39.85 -20.90 20.07
C ALA A 16 40.93 -20.75 21.16
N GLY A 17 40.92 -19.64 21.87
CA GLY A 17 41.64 -19.44 23.11
C GLY A 17 40.71 -19.53 24.30
N ILE A 18 40.75 -20.61 25.08
CA ILE A 18 40.04 -20.77 26.32
C ILE A 18 40.89 -20.12 27.44
N ALA A 19 40.44 -18.97 27.96
CA ALA A 19 40.93 -18.44 29.22
C ALA A 19 39.83 -18.61 30.28
N VAL A 20 40.11 -19.49 31.24
CA VAL A 20 39.29 -19.66 32.45
C VAL A 20 39.66 -18.52 33.41
N VAL A 21 38.73 -17.62 33.65
CA VAL A 21 38.78 -16.68 34.77
C VAL A 21 37.65 -17.01 35.72
N ALA A 22 38.03 -17.52 36.90
CA ALA A 22 37.09 -17.77 37.98
C ALA A 22 36.79 -16.47 38.75
N GLY A 23 35.52 -16.25 39.03
CA GLY A 23 35.07 -15.61 40.25
C GLY A 23 34.83 -14.11 40.25
N ALA A 24 33.55 -13.76 40.14
CA ALA A 24 32.80 -12.89 41.07
C ALA A 24 31.34 -12.87 40.58
N VAL A 25 30.48 -13.59 41.25
CA VAL A 25 29.03 -13.44 41.08
C VAL A 25 28.64 -12.10 41.72
N TYR A 26 28.65 -11.05 40.91
CA TYR A 26 27.89 -9.86 41.24
C TYR A 26 26.43 -10.20 40.96
N ALA A 27 25.61 -10.24 42.00
CA ALA A 27 24.16 -10.23 41.89
C ALA A 27 23.77 -8.91 41.19
N ILE A 28 23.64 -8.96 39.87
CA ILE A 28 22.98 -7.92 39.10
C ILE A 28 21.52 -8.09 39.47
N GLY A 29 21.02 -7.21 40.36
CA GLY A 29 19.58 -7.05 40.56
C GLY A 29 18.90 -6.85 39.22
N PRO A 30 17.57 -7.12 39.10
CA PRO A 30 16.86 -6.92 37.87
C PRO A 30 17.08 -5.46 37.43
N VAL A 31 17.87 -5.28 36.40
CA VAL A 31 17.90 -3.99 35.68
C VAL A 31 16.48 -3.81 35.23
N GLN A 32 15.75 -2.90 35.86
CA GLN A 32 14.52 -2.39 35.30
C GLN A 32 14.91 -1.92 33.90
N ALA A 33 14.44 -2.65 32.89
CA ALA A 33 14.46 -2.21 31.51
C ALA A 33 13.50 -1.02 31.43
N ALA A 34 14.02 0.14 31.90
CA ALA A 34 13.30 1.39 31.89
C ALA A 34 13.27 1.88 30.45
N ASP A 35 12.07 2.12 29.96
CA ASP A 35 11.70 3.17 29.00
C ASP A 35 12.32 3.17 27.59
N GLU A 36 13.03 2.13 27.12
CA GLU A 36 13.42 2.06 25.72
C GLU A 36 12.21 1.72 24.83
N PRO A 37 11.98 2.48 23.74
CA PRO A 37 10.88 2.22 22.81
C PRO A 37 10.95 0.80 22.26
N GLN A 38 9.87 0.02 22.42
CA GLN A 38 9.80 -1.35 21.93
C GLN A 38 9.26 -1.36 20.49
N VAL A 39 9.97 -2.02 19.59
CA VAL A 39 9.49 -2.20 18.20
C VAL A 39 8.23 -3.07 18.20
N VAL A 40 7.13 -2.51 17.68
CA VAL A 40 5.81 -3.17 17.67
C VAL A 40 5.32 -3.49 16.27
N SER A 41 5.89 -2.88 15.24
CA SER A 41 5.46 -3.07 13.85
C SER A 41 6.60 -2.83 12.88
N PHE A 42 6.66 -3.66 11.84
CA PHE A 42 7.45 -3.46 10.63
C PHE A 42 6.51 -3.46 9.44
N ARG A 43 6.53 -2.41 8.64
CA ARG A 43 5.71 -2.30 7.42
C ARG A 43 6.58 -1.91 6.24
N ARG A 44 6.70 -2.82 5.27
CA ARG A 44 7.42 -2.53 4.03
C ARG A 44 6.76 -1.33 3.33
N LEU A 45 7.56 -0.40 2.81
CA LEU A 45 7.03 0.66 1.96
C LEU A 45 6.39 0.06 0.72
N THR A 46 5.22 0.55 0.34
CA THR A 46 4.66 0.30 -0.99
C THR A 46 5.52 0.99 -2.05
N GLU A 47 5.42 0.56 -3.30
CA GLU A 47 6.15 1.22 -4.40
C GLU A 47 5.85 2.72 -4.46
N ASN A 48 4.60 3.11 -4.29
CA ASN A 48 4.19 4.52 -4.28
C ASN A 48 4.80 5.28 -3.10
N GLU A 49 4.76 4.71 -1.88
CA GLU A 49 5.38 5.33 -0.69
C GLU A 49 6.89 5.48 -0.86
N TYR A 50 7.56 4.49 -1.46
CA TYR A 50 8.99 4.55 -1.76
C TYR A 50 9.31 5.69 -2.73
N ARG A 51 8.60 5.75 -3.87
CA ARG A 51 8.80 6.78 -4.90
C ARG A 51 8.53 8.19 -4.37
N ASN A 52 7.44 8.37 -3.64
CA ASN A 52 7.09 9.64 -3.02
C ASN A 52 8.15 10.05 -1.98
N SER A 53 8.62 9.11 -1.16
CA SER A 53 9.67 9.39 -0.17
C SER A 53 10.97 9.84 -0.84
N ILE A 54 11.39 9.21 -1.94
CA ILE A 54 12.58 9.64 -2.69
C ILE A 54 12.39 11.03 -3.29
N ALA A 55 11.23 11.31 -3.86
CA ALA A 55 10.92 12.64 -4.42
C ALA A 55 10.94 13.74 -3.35
N ASP A 56 10.43 13.45 -2.13
CA ASP A 56 10.44 14.40 -1.02
C ASP A 56 11.82 14.58 -0.37
N ILE A 57 12.64 13.53 -0.35
CA ILE A 57 13.99 13.58 0.23
C ILE A 57 14.98 14.33 -0.69
N PHE A 58 14.93 14.05 -2.00
CA PHE A 58 15.94 14.49 -2.97
C PHE A 58 15.41 15.39 -4.08
N GLY A 59 14.10 15.63 -4.12
CA GLY A 59 13.45 16.41 -5.18
C GLY A 59 12.98 15.54 -6.37
N PRO A 60 12.02 16.07 -7.17
CA PRO A 60 11.34 15.32 -8.22
C PRO A 60 12.23 15.02 -9.45
N LYS A 61 13.41 15.64 -9.53
CA LYS A 61 14.38 15.38 -10.61
C LYS A 61 15.08 14.02 -10.46
N ILE A 62 15.13 13.47 -9.23
CA ILE A 62 15.76 12.17 -8.95
C ILE A 62 14.81 11.06 -9.34
N GLN A 63 15.19 10.28 -10.35
CA GLN A 63 14.36 9.24 -10.92
C GLN A 63 14.55 7.90 -10.21
N VAL A 64 13.45 7.24 -9.89
CA VAL A 64 13.43 5.89 -9.32
C VAL A 64 13.18 4.89 -10.43
N SER A 65 14.22 4.20 -10.86
CA SER A 65 14.17 3.20 -11.94
C SER A 65 14.51 1.82 -11.40
N GLY A 66 13.68 0.82 -11.72
CA GLY A 66 13.88 -0.56 -11.31
C GLY A 66 12.57 -1.29 -11.04
N ARG A 67 12.68 -2.60 -10.78
CA ARG A 67 11.53 -3.45 -10.47
C ARG A 67 11.41 -3.63 -8.96
N PHE A 68 10.23 -3.38 -8.44
CA PHE A 68 9.89 -3.58 -7.03
C PHE A 68 9.45 -5.03 -6.76
N GLU A 69 9.53 -5.43 -5.49
CA GLU A 69 8.88 -6.67 -5.02
C GLU A 69 7.37 -6.56 -5.19
N PRO A 70 6.72 -7.64 -5.62
CA PRO A 70 5.27 -7.67 -5.76
C PRO A 70 4.55 -7.30 -4.47
N GLU A 71 3.43 -6.64 -4.63
CA GLU A 71 2.48 -6.31 -3.57
C GLU A 71 1.25 -7.20 -3.71
N ILE A 72 0.63 -7.54 -2.58
CA ILE A 72 -0.61 -8.31 -2.54
C ILE A 72 -1.67 -7.56 -1.75
N ARG A 73 -2.96 -7.79 -2.05
CA ARG A 73 -4.06 -7.20 -1.28
C ARG A 73 -4.46 -8.09 -0.12
N VAL A 74 -4.63 -7.50 1.05
CA VAL A 74 -5.17 -8.15 2.24
C VAL A 74 -6.31 -7.31 2.78
N GLY A 75 -7.50 -7.89 2.90
CA GLY A 75 -8.69 -7.14 3.31
C GLY A 75 -9.06 -6.01 2.35
N GLY A 76 -8.72 -6.14 1.07
CA GLY A 76 -9.02 -5.17 0.02
C GLY A 76 -8.03 -4.01 -0.09
N LEU A 77 -6.91 -4.00 0.66
CA LEU A 77 -5.89 -2.95 0.61
C LEU A 77 -4.48 -3.53 0.43
N LEU A 78 -3.64 -2.89 -0.39
CA LEU A 78 -2.20 -3.19 -0.47
C LEU A 78 -1.49 -2.80 0.84
N ALA A 79 -1.82 -1.64 1.39
CA ALA A 79 -1.25 -1.16 2.65
C ALA A 79 -1.43 -2.14 3.81
N SER A 80 -2.52 -2.91 3.83
CA SER A 80 -2.77 -3.93 4.86
C SER A 80 -1.82 -5.12 4.80
N SER A 81 -1.24 -5.41 3.62
CA SER A 81 -0.29 -6.52 3.46
C SER A 81 1.12 -6.17 3.90
N THR A 82 1.46 -4.88 3.94
CA THR A 82 2.83 -4.40 4.18
C THR A 82 3.42 -4.87 5.52
N SER A 83 2.57 -5.14 6.51
CA SER A 83 2.98 -5.69 7.80
C SER A 83 3.29 -7.20 7.79
N THR A 84 2.94 -7.91 6.72
CA THR A 84 3.15 -9.36 6.58
C THR A 84 4.14 -9.71 5.48
N LEU A 85 4.52 -8.74 4.63
CA LEU A 85 5.43 -8.95 3.53
C LEU A 85 6.89 -8.87 3.98
N SER A 86 7.68 -9.84 3.53
CA SER A 86 9.13 -9.83 3.61
C SER A 86 9.76 -9.31 2.30
N ILE A 87 11.08 -9.25 2.28
CA ILE A 87 11.86 -9.01 1.06
C ILE A 87 12.64 -10.28 0.74
N THR A 88 12.46 -10.80 -0.47
CA THR A 88 13.23 -11.96 -0.95
C THR A 88 14.67 -11.55 -1.25
N SER A 89 15.59 -12.52 -1.38
CA SER A 89 16.98 -12.23 -1.78
C SER A 89 17.05 -11.54 -3.14
N ALA A 90 16.21 -11.93 -4.10
CA ALA A 90 16.12 -11.30 -5.41
C ALA A 90 15.57 -9.87 -5.33
N GLY A 91 14.54 -9.66 -4.50
CA GLY A 91 13.98 -8.34 -4.20
C GLY A 91 14.99 -7.42 -3.55
N PHE A 92 15.75 -7.91 -2.58
CA PHE A 92 16.82 -7.12 -1.95
C PHE A 92 17.87 -6.66 -2.98
N GLN A 93 18.28 -7.55 -3.90
CA GLN A 93 19.18 -7.15 -4.99
C GLN A 93 18.57 -6.07 -5.89
N SER A 94 17.24 -6.11 -6.12
CA SER A 94 16.54 -5.09 -6.88
C SER A 94 16.52 -3.75 -6.12
N TYR A 95 16.19 -3.75 -4.84
CA TYR A 95 16.25 -2.55 -4.00
C TYR A 95 17.68 -1.97 -3.92
N ALA A 96 18.70 -2.81 -3.82
CA ALA A 96 20.10 -2.37 -3.82
C ALA A 96 20.49 -1.68 -5.14
N ARG A 97 20.03 -2.18 -6.30
CA ARG A 97 20.23 -1.53 -7.60
C ARG A 97 19.48 -0.21 -7.71
N ILE A 98 18.24 -0.16 -7.25
CA ILE A 98 17.43 1.07 -7.21
C ILE A 98 18.14 2.12 -6.34
N ALA A 99 18.57 1.73 -5.13
CA ALA A 99 19.28 2.60 -4.19
C ALA A 99 20.59 3.15 -4.76
N ASP A 100 21.38 2.30 -5.43
CA ASP A 100 22.61 2.74 -6.09
C ASP A 100 22.35 3.70 -7.26
N GLY A 101 21.30 3.43 -8.06
CA GLY A 101 20.86 4.32 -9.14
C GLY A 101 20.43 5.69 -8.65
N ILE A 102 19.71 5.77 -7.53
CA ILE A 102 19.33 7.03 -6.86
C ILE A 102 20.57 7.74 -6.33
N ALA A 103 21.41 7.04 -5.56
CA ALA A 103 22.60 7.60 -4.95
C ALA A 103 23.58 8.14 -6.00
N LYS A 104 23.71 7.45 -7.14
CA LYS A 104 24.50 7.91 -8.29
C LYS A 104 24.00 9.26 -8.84
N GLN A 105 22.68 9.43 -8.96
CA GLN A 105 22.09 10.69 -9.39
C GLN A 105 22.35 11.80 -8.37
N VAL A 106 22.13 11.55 -7.08
CA VAL A 106 22.28 12.54 -5.99
C VAL A 106 23.68 13.16 -5.95
N VAL A 107 24.73 12.35 -6.15
CA VAL A 107 26.12 12.85 -6.12
C VAL A 107 26.67 13.21 -7.51
N SER A 108 25.85 13.13 -8.55
CA SER A 108 26.28 13.45 -9.92
C SER A 108 26.66 14.94 -10.06
N PRO A 109 27.51 15.32 -11.03
CA PRO A 109 27.84 16.71 -11.29
C PRO A 109 26.62 17.62 -11.48
N GLU A 110 25.52 17.07 -12.01
CA GLU A 110 24.29 17.80 -12.29
C GLU A 110 23.50 18.15 -11.03
N HIS A 111 23.55 17.29 -9.99
CA HIS A 111 22.71 17.44 -8.80
C HIS A 111 23.49 17.74 -7.52
N ARG A 112 24.78 17.39 -7.45
CA ARG A 112 25.55 17.49 -6.18
C ARG A 112 25.67 18.92 -5.64
N ALA A 113 25.61 19.93 -6.50
CA ALA A 113 25.66 21.34 -6.07
C ALA A 113 24.42 21.70 -5.24
N GLU A 114 23.27 21.08 -5.53
CA GLU A 114 22.00 21.28 -4.83
C GLU A 114 21.83 20.29 -3.65
N LEU A 115 22.29 19.02 -3.83
CA LEU A 115 21.97 17.94 -2.91
C LEU A 115 23.08 17.56 -1.94
N VAL A 116 24.34 18.00 -2.15
CA VAL A 116 25.42 17.76 -1.18
C VAL A 116 25.66 19.03 -0.36
N PRO A 117 25.34 19.03 0.96
CA PRO A 117 25.28 20.24 1.79
C PRO A 117 26.67 20.81 2.15
N CYS A 118 27.74 20.28 1.56
CA CYS A 118 29.11 20.64 1.87
C CYS A 118 30.02 20.45 0.65
N THR A 119 31.12 21.21 0.64
CA THR A 119 32.22 21.02 -0.31
C THR A 119 33.34 20.27 0.38
N PRO A 120 33.77 19.07 -0.12
CA PRO A 120 34.88 18.34 0.49
C PRO A 120 36.20 19.12 0.33
N ARG A 121 37.12 18.95 1.27
CA ARG A 121 38.46 19.54 1.20
C ARG A 121 39.26 19.04 -0.01
N SER A 122 38.96 17.82 -0.45
CA SER A 122 39.52 17.21 -1.67
C SER A 122 38.48 16.28 -2.29
N ALA A 123 38.28 16.37 -3.58
CA ALA A 123 37.40 15.45 -4.31
C ALA A 123 37.98 14.03 -4.45
N THR A 124 39.29 13.86 -4.15
CA THR A 124 40.01 12.57 -4.31
C THR A 124 40.33 11.87 -2.99
N ALA A 125 39.90 12.45 -1.86
CA ALA A 125 40.18 11.92 -0.53
C ALA A 125 38.94 11.92 0.37
N ALA A 126 38.95 11.11 1.42
CA ALA A 126 37.89 11.10 2.41
C ALA A 126 37.77 12.44 3.14
N ASP A 127 36.55 12.86 3.42
CA ASP A 127 36.21 14.00 4.28
C ASP A 127 35.06 13.62 5.23
N ASP A 128 35.43 13.14 6.42
CA ASP A 128 34.47 12.63 7.39
C ASP A 128 33.49 13.73 7.86
N LYS A 129 33.92 14.99 7.90
CA LYS A 129 33.04 16.11 8.31
C LYS A 129 31.93 16.33 7.28
N CYS A 130 32.30 16.37 5.99
CA CYS A 130 31.33 16.52 4.92
C CYS A 130 30.43 15.29 4.81
N ALA A 131 30.98 14.08 4.91
CA ALA A 131 30.21 12.84 4.91
C ALA A 131 29.22 12.76 6.10
N THR A 132 29.64 13.20 7.30
CA THR A 132 28.75 13.29 8.47
C THR A 132 27.57 14.22 8.20
N ALA A 133 27.80 15.43 7.71
CA ALA A 133 26.73 16.38 7.40
C ALA A 133 25.72 15.81 6.40
N PHE A 134 26.23 15.23 5.31
CA PHE A 134 25.41 14.60 4.27
C PHE A 134 24.57 13.43 4.80
N LEU A 135 25.21 12.48 5.49
CA LEU A 135 24.57 11.25 5.97
C LEU A 135 23.62 11.53 7.16
N SER A 136 23.90 12.51 8.01
CA SER A 136 22.96 12.92 9.07
C SER A 136 21.68 13.51 8.48
N GLN A 137 21.80 14.40 7.50
CA GLN A 137 20.66 15.05 6.87
C GLN A 137 19.75 14.03 6.16
N TYR A 138 20.31 13.25 5.23
CA TYR A 138 19.51 12.32 4.43
C TYR A 138 19.14 11.06 5.19
N GLY A 139 19.98 10.63 6.12
CA GLY A 139 19.67 9.50 6.99
C GLY A 139 18.50 9.78 7.93
N LYS A 140 18.40 11.00 8.51
CA LYS A 140 17.25 11.40 9.35
C LYS A 140 15.95 11.33 8.56
N ARG A 141 15.91 11.85 7.33
CA ARG A 141 14.73 11.82 6.47
C ARG A 141 14.39 10.40 6.01
N ALA A 142 15.40 9.59 5.63
CA ALA A 142 15.22 8.23 5.17
C ALA A 142 14.74 7.29 6.30
N PHE A 143 15.34 7.38 7.50
CA PHE A 143 14.95 6.54 8.65
C PHE A 143 13.77 7.12 9.43
N ARG A 144 13.34 8.33 9.09
CA ARG A 144 12.23 9.04 9.77
C ARG A 144 12.51 9.27 11.27
N ARG A 145 13.77 9.22 11.64
CA ARG A 145 14.37 9.53 12.94
C ARG A 145 15.85 9.85 12.76
N PRO A 146 16.50 10.51 13.71
CA PRO A 146 17.97 10.62 13.68
C PRO A 146 18.63 9.24 13.60
N LEU A 147 19.77 9.16 12.90
CA LEU A 147 20.62 7.99 13.00
C LEU A 147 21.20 7.94 14.41
N THR A 148 21.36 6.74 14.96
CA THR A 148 22.17 6.57 16.17
C THR A 148 23.63 6.87 15.87
N ASP A 149 24.42 7.20 16.91
CA ASP A 149 25.87 7.46 16.75
C ASP A 149 26.58 6.27 16.08
N ALA A 150 26.20 5.05 16.44
CA ALA A 150 26.75 3.83 15.86
C ALA A 150 26.39 3.67 14.37
N GLU A 151 25.14 3.95 14.01
CA GLU A 151 24.68 3.93 12.61
C GLU A 151 25.42 4.96 11.76
N LEU A 152 25.54 6.19 12.26
CA LEU A 152 26.21 7.29 11.56
C LEU A 152 27.70 7.00 11.40
N LYS A 153 28.39 6.65 12.49
CA LYS A 153 29.81 6.32 12.50
C LYS A 153 30.15 5.21 11.52
N THR A 154 29.36 4.15 11.49
CA THR A 154 29.56 3.03 10.56
C THR A 154 29.47 3.49 9.11
N ARG A 155 28.50 4.33 8.77
CA ARG A 155 28.29 4.82 7.40
C ARG A 155 29.33 5.83 6.95
N VAL A 156 29.78 6.70 7.86
CA VAL A 156 30.88 7.64 7.59
C VAL A 156 32.19 6.87 7.35
N ALA A 157 32.50 5.87 8.19
CA ALA A 157 33.67 5.02 8.01
C ALA A 157 33.63 4.27 6.67
N PHE A 158 32.45 3.72 6.28
CA PHE A 158 32.26 3.08 4.99
C PHE A 158 32.48 4.05 3.82
N ALA A 159 31.95 5.28 3.90
CA ALA A 159 32.20 6.30 2.88
C ALA A 159 33.69 6.63 2.78
N ALA A 160 34.40 6.74 3.90
CA ALA A 160 35.83 7.02 3.94
C ALA A 160 36.65 5.90 3.30
N ASP A 161 36.33 4.64 3.58
CA ASP A 161 37.03 3.48 3.01
C ASP A 161 36.86 3.37 1.49
N ILE A 162 35.63 3.57 1.00
CA ILE A 162 35.39 3.62 -0.44
C ILE A 162 36.13 4.79 -1.09
N SER A 163 36.10 5.99 -0.47
CA SER A 163 36.80 7.15 -1.00
C SER A 163 38.32 6.91 -1.13
N LYS A 164 38.94 6.23 -0.16
CA LYS A 164 40.36 5.86 -0.20
C LYS A 164 40.66 4.87 -1.32
N GLN A 165 39.81 3.85 -1.50
CA GLN A 165 39.99 2.80 -2.52
C GLN A 165 39.81 3.33 -3.95
N THR A 166 38.80 4.20 -4.14
CA THR A 166 38.45 4.75 -5.45
C THR A 166 39.18 6.04 -5.80
N LYS A 167 39.80 6.69 -4.82
CA LYS A 167 40.32 8.06 -4.90
C LYS A 167 39.24 9.05 -5.38
N ASP A 168 38.01 8.85 -4.91
CA ASP A 168 36.85 9.67 -5.23
C ASP A 168 35.94 9.80 -4.01
N PHE A 169 35.81 11.03 -3.48
CA PHE A 169 34.95 11.34 -2.34
C PHE A 169 33.48 11.08 -2.64
N TYR A 170 33.02 11.44 -3.83
CA TYR A 170 31.62 11.30 -4.23
C TYR A 170 31.24 9.83 -4.45
N ALA A 171 32.19 8.98 -4.87
CA ALA A 171 31.98 7.53 -4.86
C ALA A 171 31.74 7.02 -3.43
N GLY A 172 32.49 7.52 -2.45
CA GLY A 172 32.25 7.22 -1.03
C GLY A 172 30.85 7.59 -0.57
N LEU A 173 30.41 8.81 -0.86
CA LEU A 173 29.04 9.25 -0.53
C LEU A 173 27.97 8.42 -1.24
N ARG A 174 28.16 8.10 -2.54
CA ARG A 174 27.24 7.27 -3.32
C ARG A 174 26.98 5.92 -2.65
N TYR A 175 28.02 5.18 -2.40
CA TYR A 175 27.86 3.83 -1.83
C TYR A 175 27.33 3.86 -0.40
N SER A 176 27.71 4.88 0.39
CA SER A 176 27.17 5.03 1.72
C SER A 176 25.68 5.41 1.71
N LEU A 177 25.26 6.34 0.82
CA LEU A 177 23.84 6.66 0.63
C LEU A 177 23.05 5.44 0.12
N ALA A 178 23.60 4.69 -0.84
CA ALA A 178 22.97 3.46 -1.31
C ALA A 178 22.76 2.45 -0.17
N SER A 179 23.70 2.36 0.78
CA SER A 179 23.55 1.52 1.97
C SER A 179 22.44 2.02 2.93
N VAL A 180 22.20 3.32 3.00
CA VAL A 180 21.06 3.90 3.74
C VAL A 180 19.75 3.51 3.05
N LEU A 181 19.64 3.71 1.73
CA LEU A 181 18.42 3.49 0.96
C LEU A 181 18.08 2.00 0.72
N SER A 182 19.02 1.09 0.94
CA SER A 182 18.81 -0.36 0.94
C SER A 182 18.66 -0.96 2.35
N SER A 183 18.78 -0.12 3.38
CA SER A 183 18.65 -0.57 4.78
C SER A 183 17.20 -0.94 5.12
N PRO A 184 16.96 -1.96 5.97
CA PRO A 184 15.66 -2.22 6.55
C PRO A 184 15.02 -0.98 7.20
N SER A 185 15.81 -0.10 7.82
CA SER A 185 15.32 1.15 8.43
C SER A 185 14.72 2.14 7.42
N PHE A 186 15.07 2.04 6.13
CA PHE A 186 14.42 2.80 5.07
C PHE A 186 13.29 2.01 4.42
N LEU A 187 13.56 0.76 4.03
CA LEU A 187 12.62 -0.08 3.28
C LEU A 187 11.36 -0.43 4.08
N PHE A 188 11.45 -0.38 5.41
CA PHE A 188 10.32 -0.62 6.31
C PHE A 188 10.04 0.61 7.16
N ARG A 189 8.76 0.86 7.40
CA ARG A 189 8.31 1.75 8.46
C ARG A 189 8.33 0.95 9.76
N THR A 190 9.33 1.19 10.57
CA THR A 190 9.42 0.62 11.92
C THR A 190 8.64 1.51 12.87
N GLU A 191 7.71 0.93 13.60
CA GLU A 191 6.96 1.63 14.65
C GLU A 191 7.40 1.12 16.01
N SER A 192 7.68 2.04 16.92
CA SER A 192 8.08 1.79 18.29
C SER A 192 7.04 2.33 19.27
N ALA A 193 6.85 1.64 20.38
CA ALA A 193 5.90 2.00 21.41
C ALA A 193 6.60 2.36 22.71
N VAL A 194 5.98 3.27 23.45
CA VAL A 194 6.36 3.67 24.80
C VAL A 194 5.20 3.41 25.76
N PRO A 195 5.45 3.23 27.06
CA PRO A 195 4.40 3.11 28.07
C PRO A 195 3.48 4.34 28.06
N ASP A 196 2.19 4.12 28.30
CA ASP A 196 1.17 5.14 28.46
C ASP A 196 0.21 4.74 29.59
N ALA A 197 -0.60 5.68 30.09
CA ALA A 197 -1.57 5.46 31.17
C ALA A 197 -2.57 4.32 30.90
N LYS A 198 -2.82 4.00 29.63
CA LYS A 198 -3.75 2.94 29.17
C LYS A 198 -3.04 1.70 28.60
N GLY A 199 -1.72 1.59 28.75
CA GLY A 199 -0.92 0.50 28.21
C GLY A 199 0.30 1.01 27.43
N TYR A 200 0.24 0.93 26.09
CA TYR A 200 1.32 1.38 25.23
C TYR A 200 0.77 2.24 24.09
N THR A 201 1.53 3.26 23.73
CA THR A 201 1.25 4.13 22.60
C THR A 201 2.50 4.27 21.71
N LEU A 202 2.32 4.66 20.46
CA LEU A 202 3.47 4.92 19.58
C LEU A 202 4.30 6.11 20.08
N ASP A 203 5.62 6.00 19.94
CA ASP A 203 6.54 7.11 20.20
C ASP A 203 6.37 8.26 19.19
N GLY A 204 7.03 9.39 19.43
CA GLY A 204 6.91 10.59 18.62
C GLY A 204 7.28 10.38 17.15
N TYR A 205 8.38 9.67 16.87
CA TYR A 205 8.80 9.41 15.48
C TYR A 205 7.88 8.45 14.75
N SER A 206 7.37 7.44 15.43
CA SER A 206 6.36 6.51 14.87
C SER A 206 5.04 7.22 14.57
N ARG A 207 4.61 8.16 15.44
CA ARG A 207 3.46 9.04 15.19
C ARG A 207 3.69 9.92 13.96
N ALA A 208 4.87 10.57 13.87
CA ALA A 208 5.23 11.39 12.71
C ALA A 208 5.17 10.58 11.40
N ALA A 209 5.76 9.39 11.38
CA ALA A 209 5.72 8.50 10.22
C ALA A 209 4.29 8.08 9.87
N ARG A 210 3.50 7.63 10.87
CA ARG A 210 2.12 7.19 10.65
C ARG A 210 1.25 8.32 10.08
N LEU A 211 1.34 9.52 10.62
CA LEU A 211 0.62 10.71 10.14
C LEU A 211 1.02 11.08 8.72
N SER A 212 2.32 11.19 8.45
CA SER A 212 2.82 11.60 7.14
C SER A 212 2.44 10.61 6.04
N TYR A 213 2.61 9.31 6.25
CA TYR A 213 2.22 8.32 5.26
C TYR A 213 0.71 8.22 5.07
N MET A 214 -0.09 8.44 6.11
CA MET A 214 -1.55 8.46 5.98
C MET A 214 -2.04 9.72 5.24
N LEU A 215 -1.51 10.90 5.58
CA LEU A 215 -2.03 12.18 5.07
C LEU A 215 -1.35 12.65 3.79
N TRP A 216 -0.09 12.28 3.56
CA TRP A 216 0.71 12.72 2.41
C TRP A 216 1.20 11.57 1.52
N GLY A 217 1.07 10.31 1.97
CA GLY A 217 1.58 9.14 1.24
C GLY A 217 3.10 9.11 1.13
N SER A 218 3.82 9.76 2.04
CA SER A 218 5.26 9.97 1.96
C SER A 218 5.91 10.17 3.33
N THR A 219 7.25 10.30 3.34
CA THR A 219 8.06 10.51 4.55
C THR A 219 7.72 11.84 5.26
N PRO A 220 7.87 11.92 6.60
CA PRO A 220 7.73 13.16 7.35
C PRO A 220 8.69 14.26 6.86
N ASP A 221 8.23 15.50 6.88
CA ASP A 221 9.09 16.65 6.68
C ASP A 221 9.90 16.99 7.94
N ASP A 222 10.87 17.92 7.81
CA ASP A 222 11.77 18.29 8.90
C ASP A 222 11.00 18.90 10.09
N GLU A 223 9.90 19.65 9.84
CA GLU A 223 9.07 20.23 10.91
C GLU A 223 8.35 19.13 11.71
N LEU A 224 7.79 18.13 11.04
CA LEU A 224 7.14 17.02 11.72
C LEU A 224 8.14 16.14 12.49
N LEU A 225 9.35 15.96 11.95
CA LEU A 225 10.44 15.27 12.66
C LEU A 225 10.94 16.07 13.88
N ALA A 226 10.97 17.40 13.80
CA ALA A 226 11.30 18.25 14.94
C ALA A 226 10.21 18.21 16.02
N ALA A 227 8.94 18.18 15.63
CA ALA A 227 7.81 18.01 16.55
C ALA A 227 7.83 16.63 17.25
N ALA A 228 8.30 15.60 16.55
CA ALA A 228 8.53 14.28 17.15
C ALA A 228 9.67 14.31 18.16
N GLU A 229 10.78 14.95 17.83
CA GLU A 229 11.99 15.07 18.65
C GLU A 229 11.74 15.84 19.95
N SER A 230 10.96 16.93 19.87
CA SER A 230 10.61 17.76 21.03
C SER A 230 9.53 17.15 21.93
N GLY A 231 8.89 16.05 21.52
CA GLY A 231 7.75 15.46 22.22
C GLY A 231 6.42 16.18 21.97
N GLU A 232 6.37 17.18 21.08
CA GLU A 232 5.15 17.92 20.73
C GLU A 232 4.03 16.98 20.29
N LEU A 233 4.35 15.95 19.49
CA LEU A 233 3.39 14.96 19.00
C LEU A 233 2.80 14.04 20.08
N MET A 234 3.36 14.04 21.29
CA MET A 234 2.85 13.27 22.43
C MET A 234 1.77 14.04 23.20
N THR A 235 1.59 15.32 22.93
CA THR A 235 0.56 16.17 23.55
C THR A 235 -0.63 16.36 22.61
N GLU A 236 -1.84 16.48 23.15
CA GLU A 236 -3.05 16.71 22.35
C GLU A 236 -2.96 18.01 21.54
N ALA A 237 -2.50 19.10 22.17
CA ALA A 237 -2.38 20.39 21.50
C ALA A 237 -1.37 20.36 20.36
N GLY A 238 -0.20 19.76 20.58
CA GLY A 238 0.84 19.65 19.56
C GLY A 238 0.43 18.71 18.41
N LEU A 239 -0.22 17.57 18.73
CA LEU A 239 -0.76 16.66 17.74
C LEU A 239 -1.79 17.39 16.85
N ASN A 240 -2.76 18.09 17.44
CA ASN A 240 -3.76 18.86 16.69
C ASN A 240 -3.11 19.92 15.80
N LYS A 241 -2.15 20.69 16.31
CA LYS A 241 -1.41 21.70 15.53
C LYS A 241 -0.74 21.10 14.29
N GLN A 242 -0.01 20.00 14.46
CA GLN A 242 0.67 19.35 13.35
C GLN A 242 -0.32 18.72 12.36
N VAL A 243 -1.39 18.09 12.84
CA VAL A 243 -2.44 17.53 11.96
C VAL A 243 -3.12 18.64 11.14
N ASP A 244 -3.45 19.79 11.75
CA ASP A 244 -4.04 20.91 11.02
C ASP A 244 -3.09 21.46 9.95
N ARG A 245 -1.78 21.54 10.25
CA ARG A 245 -0.76 21.92 9.28
C ARG A 245 -0.68 20.92 8.10
N LEU A 246 -0.67 19.62 8.41
CA LEU A 246 -0.60 18.58 7.38
C LEU A 246 -1.83 18.62 6.46
N LEU A 247 -3.02 18.83 7.01
CA LEU A 247 -4.27 18.93 6.26
C LEU A 247 -4.36 20.22 5.40
N ALA A 248 -3.75 21.32 5.86
CA ALA A 248 -3.68 22.57 5.12
C ALA A 248 -2.65 22.56 3.98
N SER A 249 -1.73 21.61 3.97
CA SER A 249 -0.70 21.49 2.95
C SER A 249 -1.26 21.01 1.61
N PRO A 250 -0.78 21.54 0.46
CA PRO A 250 -1.13 20.99 -0.86
C PRO A 250 -0.80 19.50 -1.02
N ARG A 251 0.13 18.97 -0.23
CA ARG A 251 0.51 17.54 -0.22
C ARG A 251 -0.63 16.62 0.21
N ILE A 252 -1.69 17.16 0.85
CA ILE A 252 -2.87 16.35 1.23
C ILE A 252 -3.52 15.70 0.00
N GLU A 253 -3.48 16.34 -1.17
CA GLU A 253 -3.98 15.74 -2.40
C GLU A 253 -3.21 14.46 -2.76
N THR A 254 -1.89 14.45 -2.62
CA THR A 254 -1.07 13.25 -2.86
C THR A 254 -1.48 12.10 -1.94
N GLY A 255 -1.69 12.37 -0.65
CA GLY A 255 -2.14 11.35 0.31
C GLY A 255 -3.54 10.82 0.03
N VAL A 256 -4.48 11.71 -0.29
CA VAL A 256 -5.86 11.31 -0.67
C VAL A 256 -5.83 10.47 -1.95
N ARG A 257 -5.07 10.87 -2.96
CA ARG A 257 -4.88 10.07 -4.18
C ARG A 257 -4.27 8.70 -3.89
N ALA A 258 -3.25 8.64 -3.02
CA ALA A 258 -2.62 7.37 -2.63
C ALA A 258 -3.61 6.44 -1.92
N PHE A 259 -4.37 6.96 -0.96
CA PHE A 259 -5.40 6.17 -0.26
C PHE A 259 -6.50 5.69 -1.22
N PHE A 260 -7.07 6.56 -2.06
CA PHE A 260 -8.14 6.16 -2.98
C PHE A 260 -7.64 5.30 -4.14
N THR A 261 -6.37 5.42 -4.52
CA THR A 261 -5.71 4.44 -5.40
C THR A 261 -5.75 3.05 -4.76
N ASP A 262 -5.40 2.92 -3.49
CA ASP A 262 -5.49 1.62 -2.79
C ASP A 262 -6.95 1.19 -2.54
N PHE A 263 -7.82 2.11 -2.14
CA PHE A 263 -9.23 1.85 -1.83
C PHE A 263 -10.04 1.35 -3.03
N LEU A 264 -9.89 1.98 -4.20
CA LEU A 264 -10.60 1.63 -5.43
C LEU A 264 -9.94 0.47 -6.20
N ALA A 265 -8.81 0.00 -5.73
CA ALA A 265 -8.08 -1.16 -6.27
C ALA A 265 -7.62 -1.06 -7.74
N PRO A 266 -7.07 0.07 -8.22
CA PRO A 266 -6.70 0.23 -9.62
C PRO A 266 -5.41 -0.49 -10.05
N ASP A 267 -4.71 -1.19 -9.19
CA ASP A 267 -3.57 -2.07 -9.52
C ASP A 267 -3.98 -3.23 -10.44
N TYR A 268 -5.27 -3.53 -10.53
CA TYR A 268 -5.79 -4.42 -11.58
C TYR A 268 -5.74 -3.80 -12.98
N TYR A 269 -5.56 -2.48 -13.12
CA TYR A 269 -5.54 -1.81 -14.44
C TYR A 269 -4.38 -2.26 -15.33
N GLY A 270 -3.20 -2.51 -14.77
CA GLY A 270 -2.06 -3.02 -15.54
C GLY A 270 -2.31 -4.38 -16.21
N ASN A 271 -3.40 -5.06 -15.83
CA ASN A 271 -3.80 -6.35 -16.35
C ASN A 271 -5.17 -6.31 -17.06
N VAL A 272 -5.80 -5.12 -17.21
CA VAL A 272 -7.08 -4.99 -17.90
C VAL A 272 -6.86 -5.03 -19.40
N THR A 273 -6.92 -6.23 -19.95
CA THR A 273 -6.90 -6.45 -21.39
C THR A 273 -8.32 -6.55 -21.93
N LYS A 274 -8.54 -6.05 -23.14
CA LYS A 274 -9.79 -6.24 -23.88
C LYS A 274 -9.52 -6.97 -25.18
N ASP A 275 -10.51 -7.75 -25.63
CA ASP A 275 -10.42 -8.44 -26.91
C ASP A 275 -10.35 -7.40 -28.03
N SER A 276 -9.24 -7.36 -28.75
CA SER A 276 -9.01 -6.39 -29.83
C SER A 276 -9.94 -6.59 -31.05
N ASN A 277 -10.51 -7.77 -31.22
CA ASN A 277 -11.51 -8.01 -32.26
C ASN A 277 -12.86 -7.37 -31.94
N ILE A 278 -13.19 -7.28 -30.62
CA ILE A 278 -14.45 -6.69 -30.14
C ILE A 278 -14.25 -5.21 -29.83
N TYR A 279 -13.11 -4.87 -29.22
CA TYR A 279 -12.80 -3.53 -28.74
C TYR A 279 -11.46 -3.00 -29.32
N PRO A 280 -11.37 -2.78 -30.65
CA PRO A 280 -10.10 -2.44 -31.31
C PRO A 280 -9.50 -1.08 -30.89
N LYS A 281 -10.26 -0.24 -30.21
CA LYS A 281 -9.80 1.07 -29.73
C LYS A 281 -9.22 1.02 -28.32
N TRP A 282 -9.34 -0.10 -27.61
CA TRP A 282 -8.81 -0.25 -26.27
C TRP A 282 -7.29 -0.28 -26.27
N ASN A 283 -6.66 0.42 -25.34
CA ASN A 283 -5.22 0.41 -25.11
C ASN A 283 -4.91 0.82 -23.66
N ASP A 284 -3.66 0.65 -23.24
CA ASP A 284 -3.20 0.94 -21.87
C ASP A 284 -3.38 2.42 -21.48
N TYR A 285 -3.26 3.33 -22.45
CA TYR A 285 -3.46 4.76 -22.20
C TYR A 285 -4.90 5.10 -21.80
N ILE A 286 -5.89 4.36 -22.29
CA ILE A 286 -7.29 4.48 -21.85
C ILE A 286 -7.44 3.99 -20.41
N ALA A 287 -6.77 2.88 -20.06
CA ALA A 287 -6.80 2.35 -18.70
C ALA A 287 -6.21 3.34 -17.67
N ASP A 288 -5.05 3.92 -17.97
CA ASP A 288 -4.43 4.96 -17.13
C ASP A 288 -5.32 6.20 -17.00
N SER A 289 -5.92 6.63 -18.11
CA SER A 289 -6.86 7.75 -18.12
C SER A 289 -8.08 7.48 -17.26
N ALA A 290 -8.63 6.25 -17.28
CA ALA A 290 -9.77 5.87 -16.45
C ALA A 290 -9.45 5.90 -14.95
N LYS A 291 -8.24 5.49 -14.56
CA LYS A 291 -7.78 5.63 -13.18
C LYS A 291 -7.74 7.09 -12.75
N GLU A 292 -7.16 7.95 -13.58
CA GLU A 292 -7.03 9.37 -13.30
C GLU A 292 -8.40 10.07 -13.23
N GLU A 293 -9.37 9.67 -14.06
CA GLU A 293 -10.77 10.14 -13.98
C GLU A 293 -11.35 9.97 -12.58
N SER A 294 -11.24 8.76 -12.02
CA SER A 294 -11.81 8.46 -10.70
C SER A 294 -11.10 9.23 -9.59
N LEU A 295 -9.78 9.36 -9.66
CA LEU A 295 -9.01 10.11 -8.67
C LEU A 295 -9.33 11.61 -8.71
N ARG A 296 -9.53 12.19 -9.90
CA ARG A 296 -9.96 13.59 -10.06
C ARG A 296 -11.35 13.82 -9.48
N THR A 297 -12.28 12.89 -9.69
CA THR A 297 -13.63 12.94 -9.12
C THR A 297 -13.58 12.95 -7.59
N VAL A 298 -12.77 12.07 -6.99
CA VAL A 298 -12.58 12.01 -5.53
C VAL A 298 -11.96 13.30 -4.98
N VAL A 299 -10.91 13.80 -5.62
CA VAL A 299 -10.22 15.03 -5.20
C VAL A 299 -11.15 16.25 -5.31
N ASP A 300 -11.92 16.33 -6.38
CA ASP A 300 -12.86 17.43 -6.58
C ASP A 300 -13.91 17.48 -5.47
N ILE A 301 -14.59 16.37 -5.22
CA ILE A 301 -15.64 16.30 -4.17
C ILE A 301 -15.03 16.41 -2.77
N GLY A 302 -14.00 15.60 -2.48
CA GLY A 302 -13.48 15.44 -1.13
C GLY A 302 -12.60 16.59 -0.63
N LEU A 303 -11.80 17.20 -1.53
CA LEU A 303 -10.86 18.24 -1.13
C LEU A 303 -11.19 19.64 -1.65
N LYS A 304 -11.60 19.77 -2.94
CA LYS A 304 -11.86 21.09 -3.53
C LYS A 304 -13.22 21.64 -3.09
N GLN A 305 -14.29 20.87 -3.27
CA GLN A 305 -15.64 21.24 -2.84
C GLN A 305 -15.82 21.06 -1.33
N LYS A 306 -15.05 20.14 -0.69
CA LYS A 306 -15.21 19.72 0.71
C LYS A 306 -16.65 19.28 0.99
N GLY A 307 -17.27 18.64 0.01
CA GLY A 307 -18.63 18.16 0.04
C GLY A 307 -18.77 16.80 0.75
N ASP A 308 -19.95 16.24 0.67
CA ASP A 308 -20.22 14.87 1.09
C ASP A 308 -19.45 13.90 0.18
N ILE A 309 -18.51 13.16 0.74
CA ILE A 309 -17.68 12.23 -0.07
C ILE A 309 -18.52 11.09 -0.67
N ARG A 310 -19.71 10.81 -0.15
CA ARG A 310 -20.61 9.80 -0.70
C ARG A 310 -21.12 10.18 -2.09
N ASP A 311 -21.08 11.48 -2.43
CA ASP A 311 -21.45 11.99 -3.77
C ASP A 311 -20.55 11.43 -4.89
N ILE A 312 -19.40 10.81 -4.58
CA ILE A 312 -18.65 10.02 -5.56
C ILE A 312 -19.51 8.91 -6.20
N LEU A 313 -20.60 8.49 -5.54
CA LEU A 313 -21.53 7.46 -6.03
C LEU A 313 -22.68 8.02 -6.86
N THR A 314 -22.94 9.34 -6.80
CA THR A 314 -24.13 9.94 -7.39
C THR A 314 -23.85 11.11 -8.33
N THR A 315 -22.63 11.64 -8.34
CA THR A 315 -22.28 12.76 -9.23
C THR A 315 -22.37 12.40 -10.70
N ARG A 316 -22.91 13.34 -11.52
CA ARG A 316 -22.83 13.25 -12.98
C ARG A 316 -21.62 13.99 -13.54
N LYS A 317 -20.95 14.79 -12.70
CA LYS A 317 -19.71 15.48 -13.04
C LYS A 317 -18.54 14.49 -13.07
N THR A 318 -17.74 14.57 -14.12
CA THR A 318 -16.53 13.77 -14.28
C THR A 318 -15.41 14.60 -14.92
N PHE A 319 -14.25 13.98 -15.09
CA PHE A 319 -13.07 14.58 -15.71
C PHE A 319 -12.63 13.74 -16.90
N LEU A 320 -12.52 14.36 -18.06
CA LEU A 320 -12.21 13.68 -19.31
C LEU A 320 -10.94 14.23 -19.94
N ASN A 321 -10.16 13.33 -20.50
CA ASN A 321 -9.18 13.64 -21.52
C ASN A 321 -9.69 13.11 -22.88
N ARG A 322 -8.96 13.35 -23.95
CA ARG A 322 -9.35 12.97 -25.31
C ARG A 322 -9.70 11.48 -25.46
N PRO A 323 -8.91 10.52 -24.95
CA PRO A 323 -9.24 9.10 -25.00
C PRO A 323 -10.57 8.75 -24.32
N LEU A 324 -10.81 9.26 -23.13
CA LEU A 324 -12.05 9.00 -22.39
C LEU A 324 -13.27 9.61 -23.09
N ALA A 325 -13.14 10.85 -23.59
CA ALA A 325 -14.20 11.49 -24.35
C ALA A 325 -14.59 10.68 -25.60
N ALA A 326 -13.60 10.07 -26.27
CA ALA A 326 -13.84 9.20 -27.42
C ALA A 326 -14.55 7.89 -27.01
N VAL A 327 -14.23 7.30 -25.86
CA VAL A 327 -14.91 6.12 -25.32
C VAL A 327 -16.35 6.45 -24.92
N TYR A 328 -16.53 7.57 -24.21
CA TYR A 328 -17.86 8.02 -23.77
C TYR A 328 -18.70 8.63 -24.89
N LYS A 329 -18.10 8.88 -26.06
CA LYS A 329 -18.73 9.50 -27.24
C LYS A 329 -19.31 10.89 -26.93
N VAL A 330 -18.53 11.69 -26.20
CA VAL A 330 -18.91 13.06 -25.79
C VAL A 330 -17.94 14.09 -26.39
N PRO A 331 -18.37 15.36 -26.53
CA PRO A 331 -17.51 16.43 -27.01
C PRO A 331 -16.27 16.64 -26.12
N PHE A 332 -15.15 17.01 -26.75
CA PHE A 332 -13.89 17.32 -26.07
C PHE A 332 -13.29 18.60 -26.65
N ASN A 333 -12.91 19.52 -25.74
CA ASN A 333 -12.15 20.71 -26.12
C ASN A 333 -10.65 20.37 -26.15
N PHE A 334 -10.00 20.56 -27.28
CA PHE A 334 -8.59 20.22 -27.49
C PHE A 334 -7.61 21.26 -26.90
N GLU A 335 -8.08 22.34 -26.30
CA GLU A 335 -7.24 23.38 -25.68
C GLU A 335 -6.68 22.96 -24.32
N SER A 336 -7.27 21.96 -23.69
CA SER A 336 -6.84 21.44 -22.39
C SER A 336 -6.58 19.93 -22.44
N GLU A 337 -5.62 19.48 -21.63
CA GLU A 337 -5.35 18.03 -21.47
C GLU A 337 -6.52 17.31 -20.80
N TRP A 338 -7.12 17.95 -19.80
CA TRP A 338 -8.28 17.44 -19.04
C TRP A 338 -9.36 18.51 -18.95
N GLN A 339 -10.62 18.11 -19.08
CA GLN A 339 -11.78 18.99 -18.92
C GLN A 339 -12.80 18.38 -17.96
N GLU A 340 -13.53 19.24 -17.26
CA GLU A 340 -14.74 18.87 -16.54
C GLU A 340 -15.85 18.61 -17.55
N TYR A 341 -16.67 17.59 -17.27
CA TYR A 341 -17.84 17.26 -18.08
C TYR A 341 -18.98 16.80 -17.16
N GLU A 342 -20.20 17.24 -17.43
CA GLU A 342 -21.38 16.77 -16.73
C GLU A 342 -22.25 15.95 -17.68
N PHE A 343 -22.45 14.68 -17.34
CA PHE A 343 -23.32 13.81 -18.12
C PHE A 343 -24.77 14.25 -18.04
N PRO A 344 -25.55 14.17 -19.16
CA PRO A 344 -27.00 14.40 -19.13
C PRO A 344 -27.70 13.50 -18.12
N ALA A 345 -28.82 13.99 -17.57
CA ALA A 345 -29.56 13.28 -16.54
C ALA A 345 -30.10 11.91 -17.01
N ASP A 346 -30.38 11.81 -18.29
CA ASP A 346 -30.90 10.61 -18.96
C ASP A 346 -29.81 9.68 -19.52
N SER A 347 -28.53 10.01 -19.33
CA SER A 347 -27.40 9.21 -19.82
C SER A 347 -27.24 7.86 -19.12
N GLY A 348 -27.92 7.64 -17.98
CA GLY A 348 -27.73 6.49 -17.11
C GLY A 348 -26.40 6.50 -16.34
N ARG A 349 -25.55 7.54 -16.52
CA ARG A 349 -24.26 7.67 -15.86
C ARG A 349 -24.36 8.46 -14.57
N SER A 350 -23.78 7.88 -13.50
CA SER A 350 -23.77 8.50 -12.17
C SER A 350 -22.68 7.86 -11.32
N GLY A 351 -21.80 8.70 -10.80
CA GLY A 351 -20.72 8.31 -9.89
C GLY A 351 -19.68 7.35 -10.46
N VAL A 352 -18.75 6.97 -9.60
CA VAL A 352 -17.63 6.09 -9.95
C VAL A 352 -18.04 4.72 -10.45
N LEU A 353 -19.25 4.25 -10.09
CA LEU A 353 -19.77 2.97 -10.57
C LEU A 353 -19.97 2.92 -12.08
N THR A 354 -20.20 4.08 -12.71
CA THR A 354 -20.38 4.20 -14.16
C THR A 354 -19.16 4.75 -14.88
N GLN A 355 -18.09 5.02 -14.14
CA GLN A 355 -16.81 5.39 -14.73
C GLN A 355 -16.13 4.17 -15.35
N LEU A 356 -15.37 4.43 -16.39
CA LEU A 356 -14.67 3.39 -17.16
C LEU A 356 -13.77 2.52 -16.26
N SER A 357 -13.17 3.14 -15.24
CA SER A 357 -12.36 2.46 -14.24
C SER A 357 -13.05 1.24 -13.65
N VAL A 358 -14.21 1.41 -13.05
CA VAL A 358 -14.96 0.32 -12.40
C VAL A 358 -15.53 -0.66 -13.44
N LEU A 359 -16.14 -0.13 -14.50
CA LEU A 359 -16.83 -0.96 -15.49
C LEU A 359 -15.88 -1.87 -16.28
N ALA A 360 -14.70 -1.37 -16.65
CA ALA A 360 -13.74 -2.16 -17.43
C ALA A 360 -12.94 -3.13 -16.57
N MET A 361 -12.56 -2.72 -15.35
CA MET A 361 -11.77 -3.55 -14.45
C MET A 361 -12.51 -4.83 -14.03
N PHE A 362 -13.79 -4.69 -13.70
CA PHE A 362 -14.63 -5.80 -13.25
C PHE A 362 -15.47 -6.38 -14.40
N SER A 363 -14.79 -6.69 -15.52
CA SER A 363 -15.36 -7.28 -16.72
C SER A 363 -14.36 -8.19 -17.42
N HIS A 364 -14.86 -9.18 -18.12
CA HIS A 364 -14.03 -10.03 -18.98
C HIS A 364 -13.52 -9.27 -20.22
N PRO A 365 -12.48 -9.78 -20.90
CA PRO A 365 -11.94 -9.15 -22.10
C PRO A 365 -12.99 -8.87 -23.19
N GLY A 366 -13.90 -9.79 -23.44
CA GLY A 366 -14.91 -9.68 -24.52
C GLY A 366 -16.33 -9.35 -24.06
N ARG A 367 -16.60 -9.29 -22.75
CA ARG A 367 -17.98 -9.11 -22.24
C ARG A 367 -18.00 -8.51 -20.84
N SER A 368 -19.14 -7.93 -20.45
CA SER A 368 -19.43 -7.51 -19.08
C SER A 368 -19.46 -8.70 -18.11
N SER A 369 -19.34 -8.43 -16.84
CA SER A 369 -19.45 -9.43 -15.76
C SER A 369 -20.25 -8.87 -14.59
N PRO A 370 -21.57 -9.10 -14.53
CA PRO A 370 -22.38 -8.66 -13.40
C PRO A 370 -21.84 -9.20 -12.07
N THR A 371 -21.49 -10.46 -12.00
CA THR A 371 -20.97 -11.10 -10.78
C THR A 371 -19.71 -10.41 -10.27
N GLU A 372 -18.71 -10.12 -11.13
CA GLU A 372 -17.48 -9.43 -10.72
C GLU A 372 -17.75 -7.97 -10.34
N ARG A 373 -18.63 -7.27 -11.04
CA ARG A 373 -19.05 -5.90 -10.69
C ARG A 373 -19.78 -5.85 -9.36
N GLY A 374 -20.72 -6.77 -9.12
CA GLY A 374 -21.45 -6.85 -7.86
C GLY A 374 -20.55 -7.22 -6.68
N LYS A 375 -19.67 -8.19 -6.88
CA LYS A 375 -18.63 -8.56 -5.91
C LYS A 375 -17.74 -7.36 -5.56
N ALA A 376 -17.27 -6.62 -6.57
CA ALA A 376 -16.44 -5.44 -6.37
C ALA A 376 -17.14 -4.37 -5.53
N VAL A 377 -18.44 -4.12 -5.77
CA VAL A 377 -19.23 -3.18 -4.95
C VAL A 377 -19.29 -3.64 -3.50
N LEU A 378 -19.56 -4.92 -3.25
CA LEU A 378 -19.60 -5.49 -1.90
C LEU A 378 -18.24 -5.39 -1.20
N ASP A 379 -17.16 -5.73 -1.87
CA ASP A 379 -15.81 -5.77 -1.32
C ASP A 379 -15.23 -4.36 -1.08
N ILE A 380 -15.42 -3.45 -2.05
CA ILE A 380 -14.83 -2.10 -2.03
C ILE A 380 -15.64 -1.16 -1.13
N PHE A 381 -16.95 -1.05 -1.37
CA PHE A 381 -17.77 -0.03 -0.74
C PHE A 381 -18.51 -0.52 0.51
N MET A 382 -18.71 -1.83 0.66
CA MET A 382 -19.50 -2.38 1.77
C MET A 382 -18.66 -3.16 2.80
N CYS A 383 -17.36 -3.37 2.55
CA CYS A 383 -16.51 -4.23 3.38
C CYS A 383 -17.12 -5.61 3.66
N SER A 384 -17.82 -6.16 2.68
CA SER A 384 -18.47 -7.48 2.71
C SER A 384 -17.77 -8.42 1.71
N PRO A 385 -16.58 -8.95 2.04
CA PRO A 385 -15.80 -9.75 1.11
C PRO A 385 -16.52 -11.04 0.77
N THR A 386 -16.61 -11.33 -0.53
CA THR A 386 -17.18 -12.55 -1.05
C THR A 386 -16.13 -13.65 -1.08
N PRO A 387 -16.40 -14.85 -0.56
CA PRO A 387 -15.50 -15.98 -0.66
C PRO A 387 -15.13 -16.29 -2.13
N PRO A 388 -13.96 -16.88 -2.39
CA PRO A 388 -13.62 -17.36 -3.72
C PRO A 388 -14.59 -18.46 -4.16
N ALA A 389 -14.85 -18.54 -5.47
CA ALA A 389 -15.66 -19.61 -6.03
C ALA A 389 -15.07 -20.99 -5.71
N PRO A 390 -15.91 -22.01 -5.46
CA PRO A 390 -15.42 -23.39 -5.33
C PRO A 390 -14.62 -23.85 -6.56
N ALA A 391 -13.63 -24.70 -6.36
CA ALA A 391 -12.69 -25.11 -7.41
C ALA A 391 -13.36 -25.90 -8.58
N ASN A 392 -14.52 -26.48 -8.35
CA ASN A 392 -15.24 -27.34 -9.30
C ASN A 392 -16.46 -26.66 -9.95
N VAL A 393 -16.50 -25.33 -10.00
CA VAL A 393 -17.61 -24.61 -10.64
C VAL A 393 -17.55 -24.78 -12.15
N ASN A 394 -18.69 -25.20 -12.74
CA ASN A 394 -18.85 -25.23 -14.19
C ASN A 394 -19.36 -23.88 -14.69
N PHE A 395 -18.58 -23.22 -15.54
CA PHE A 395 -18.90 -21.94 -16.15
C PHE A 395 -19.45 -22.04 -17.58
N ASP A 396 -19.65 -23.27 -18.12
CA ASP A 396 -20.05 -23.47 -19.52
C ASP A 396 -21.33 -22.70 -19.86
N LEU A 397 -22.33 -22.76 -18.99
CA LEU A 397 -23.60 -22.08 -19.16
C LEU A 397 -23.46 -20.55 -19.24
N ILE A 398 -22.60 -19.97 -18.41
CA ILE A 398 -22.35 -18.53 -18.43
C ILE A 398 -21.55 -18.12 -19.66
N ASN A 399 -20.63 -18.98 -20.10
CA ASN A 399 -19.74 -18.73 -21.25
C ASN A 399 -20.42 -18.95 -22.60
N ASP A 400 -21.53 -19.69 -22.65
CA ASP A 400 -22.29 -19.92 -23.85
C ASP A 400 -23.12 -18.68 -24.25
N VAL A 401 -22.43 -17.67 -24.77
CA VAL A 401 -23.05 -16.41 -25.22
C VAL A 401 -23.95 -16.57 -26.44
N GLY A 402 -23.81 -17.67 -27.19
CA GLY A 402 -24.62 -18.01 -28.36
C GLY A 402 -25.87 -18.84 -28.05
N ASN A 403 -26.14 -19.12 -26.77
CA ASN A 403 -27.28 -19.96 -26.39
C ASN A 403 -28.63 -19.36 -26.86
N PRO A 404 -29.38 -20.07 -27.71
CA PRO A 404 -30.62 -19.53 -28.27
C PRO A 404 -31.74 -19.37 -27.23
N ASN A 405 -31.65 -20.10 -26.10
CA ASN A 405 -32.66 -20.10 -25.02
C ASN A 405 -32.29 -19.17 -23.86
N LEU A 406 -31.03 -18.79 -23.75
CA LEU A 406 -30.49 -17.97 -22.67
C LEU A 406 -29.70 -16.78 -23.24
N LYS A 407 -30.37 -15.90 -23.94
CA LYS A 407 -29.77 -14.83 -24.74
C LYS A 407 -29.07 -13.77 -23.88
N THR A 408 -29.72 -13.33 -22.79
CA THR A 408 -29.14 -12.27 -21.92
C THR A 408 -28.24 -12.87 -20.86
N VAL A 409 -27.27 -12.07 -20.38
CA VAL A 409 -26.41 -12.47 -19.26
C VAL A 409 -27.22 -12.74 -18.00
N ARG A 410 -28.32 -12.01 -17.75
CA ARG A 410 -29.25 -12.27 -16.65
C ARG A 410 -29.82 -13.69 -16.72
N GLN A 411 -30.31 -14.11 -17.88
CA GLN A 411 -30.87 -15.47 -18.06
C GLN A 411 -29.81 -16.55 -17.79
N ARG A 412 -28.59 -16.38 -18.30
CA ARG A 412 -27.48 -17.32 -18.08
C ARG A 412 -27.06 -17.39 -16.60
N LEU A 413 -26.97 -16.25 -15.90
CA LEU A 413 -26.65 -16.21 -14.48
C LEU A 413 -27.73 -16.85 -13.61
N MET A 414 -29.00 -16.57 -13.88
CA MET A 414 -30.11 -17.18 -13.15
C MET A 414 -30.12 -18.69 -13.32
N ALA A 415 -29.85 -19.21 -14.52
CA ALA A 415 -29.75 -20.64 -14.79
C ALA A 415 -28.53 -21.27 -14.08
N HIS A 416 -27.38 -20.56 -14.04
CA HIS A 416 -26.18 -21.02 -13.32
C HIS A 416 -26.38 -21.03 -11.80
N ALA A 417 -27.04 -20.04 -11.24
CA ALA A 417 -27.22 -19.85 -9.80
C ALA A 417 -28.27 -20.79 -9.18
N THR A 418 -28.82 -21.75 -9.92
CA THR A 418 -29.85 -22.70 -9.39
C THR A 418 -29.31 -23.65 -8.33
N ALA A 419 -28.02 -23.98 -8.36
CA ALA A 419 -27.41 -24.85 -7.36
C ALA A 419 -27.32 -24.13 -6.00
N PRO A 420 -27.70 -24.77 -4.86
CA PRO A 420 -27.69 -24.13 -3.54
C PRO A 420 -26.32 -23.56 -3.13
N SER A 421 -25.23 -24.23 -3.52
CA SER A 421 -23.84 -23.78 -3.26
C SER A 421 -23.48 -22.50 -3.99
N CYS A 422 -24.06 -22.25 -5.19
CA CYS A 422 -23.84 -21.06 -5.99
C CYS A 422 -24.77 -19.92 -5.55
N ASN A 423 -26.02 -20.25 -5.26
CA ASN A 423 -27.08 -19.31 -4.94
C ASN A 423 -26.75 -18.43 -3.71
N SER A 424 -26.08 -18.99 -2.70
CA SER A 424 -25.73 -18.27 -1.46
C SER A 424 -24.90 -17.00 -1.69
N CYS A 425 -24.03 -16.98 -2.70
CA CYS A 425 -23.22 -15.80 -3.08
C CYS A 425 -23.91 -14.98 -4.17
N HIS A 426 -24.44 -15.65 -5.21
CA HIS A 426 -25.03 -14.99 -6.37
C HIS A 426 -26.25 -14.12 -6.03
N THR A 427 -27.10 -14.52 -5.06
CA THR A 427 -28.23 -13.72 -4.57
C THR A 427 -27.81 -12.35 -4.01
N HIS A 428 -26.56 -12.18 -3.56
CA HIS A 428 -26.06 -10.92 -3.04
C HIS A 428 -25.27 -10.11 -4.07
N MET A 429 -24.52 -10.78 -4.96
CA MET A 429 -23.64 -10.12 -5.94
C MET A 429 -24.38 -9.74 -7.22
N ASP A 430 -25.11 -10.70 -7.81
CA ASP A 430 -25.67 -10.54 -9.14
C ASP A 430 -26.70 -9.41 -9.26
N PRO A 431 -27.61 -9.17 -8.29
CA PRO A 431 -28.53 -8.03 -8.39
C PRO A 431 -27.81 -6.69 -8.53
N ILE A 432 -26.72 -6.49 -7.76
CA ILE A 432 -25.91 -5.28 -7.81
C ILE A 432 -25.23 -5.13 -9.16
N GLY A 433 -24.64 -6.20 -9.67
CA GLY A 433 -23.93 -6.18 -10.94
C GLY A 433 -24.86 -6.07 -12.15
N LEU A 434 -26.04 -6.70 -12.10
CA LEU A 434 -27.04 -6.63 -13.16
C LEU A 434 -27.61 -5.21 -13.35
N ALA A 435 -27.64 -4.38 -12.30
CA ALA A 435 -27.98 -2.97 -12.44
C ALA A 435 -26.96 -2.18 -13.30
N MET A 436 -25.75 -2.71 -13.48
CA MET A 436 -24.71 -2.10 -14.32
C MET A 436 -24.64 -2.69 -15.74
N GLU A 437 -25.57 -3.56 -16.15
CA GLU A 437 -25.54 -4.24 -17.46
C GLU A 437 -25.83 -3.33 -18.66
N ASN A 438 -26.40 -2.16 -18.43
CA ASN A 438 -26.48 -1.13 -19.46
C ASN A 438 -25.08 -0.62 -19.91
N PHE A 439 -24.01 -1.12 -19.31
CA PHE A 439 -22.65 -0.78 -19.70
C PHE A 439 -21.88 -2.05 -20.10
N ASP A 440 -21.31 -2.05 -21.30
CA ASP A 440 -20.46 -3.13 -21.78
C ASP A 440 -19.14 -3.25 -21.02
N SER A 441 -18.21 -4.10 -21.45
CA SER A 441 -16.92 -4.30 -20.78
C SER A 441 -15.94 -3.15 -20.96
N THR A 442 -16.23 -2.18 -21.82
CA THR A 442 -15.47 -0.93 -21.99
C THR A 442 -16.23 0.30 -21.50
N GLY A 443 -17.33 0.09 -20.77
CA GLY A 443 -18.13 1.17 -20.21
C GLY A 443 -18.98 1.94 -21.21
N GLN A 444 -19.19 1.44 -22.44
CA GLN A 444 -20.12 2.04 -23.37
C GLN A 444 -21.56 1.67 -23.01
N PHE A 445 -22.45 2.64 -23.08
CA PHE A 445 -23.87 2.45 -22.78
C PHE A 445 -24.55 1.61 -23.86
N ARG A 446 -25.39 0.65 -23.46
CA ARG A 446 -26.18 -0.23 -24.31
C ARG A 446 -27.53 -0.53 -23.66
N THR A 447 -28.54 -0.80 -24.48
CA THR A 447 -29.91 -1.18 -24.05
C THR A 447 -30.31 -2.60 -24.46
N VAL A 448 -29.45 -3.26 -25.23
CA VAL A 448 -29.70 -4.57 -25.81
C VAL A 448 -28.50 -5.50 -25.58
N ASP A 449 -28.77 -6.77 -25.24
CA ASP A 449 -27.79 -7.87 -25.13
C ASP A 449 -28.27 -9.03 -25.99
N ASN A 450 -27.48 -9.43 -27.01
CA ASN A 450 -27.83 -10.49 -28.00
C ASN A 450 -29.25 -10.35 -28.62
N GLY A 451 -29.61 -9.11 -28.96
CA GLY A 451 -30.90 -8.81 -29.58
C GLY A 451 -32.09 -8.69 -28.63
N GLU A 452 -31.89 -8.92 -27.33
CA GLU A 452 -32.93 -8.77 -26.30
C GLU A 452 -32.72 -7.51 -25.45
N PRO A 453 -33.81 -6.84 -25.01
CA PRO A 453 -33.72 -5.72 -24.10
C PRO A 453 -33.02 -6.11 -22.80
N ILE A 454 -32.13 -5.23 -22.30
CA ILE A 454 -31.46 -5.41 -21.01
C ILE A 454 -32.44 -5.05 -19.88
N ASP A 455 -32.70 -5.99 -18.98
CA ASP A 455 -33.34 -5.74 -17.71
C ASP A 455 -32.27 -5.44 -16.66
N ALA A 456 -32.17 -4.16 -16.27
CA ALA A 456 -31.25 -3.67 -15.23
C ALA A 456 -31.93 -3.46 -13.87
N SER A 457 -33.14 -4.02 -13.69
CA SER A 457 -33.85 -3.96 -12.41
C SER A 457 -33.19 -4.88 -11.36
N ALA A 458 -33.14 -4.44 -10.12
CA ALA A 458 -32.58 -5.22 -9.02
C ALA A 458 -33.12 -4.76 -7.66
N THR A 459 -32.78 -5.55 -6.62
CA THR A 459 -33.12 -5.24 -5.24
C THR A 459 -31.91 -5.51 -4.34
N MET A 460 -31.59 -4.59 -3.44
CA MET A 460 -30.56 -4.74 -2.41
C MET A 460 -31.09 -4.22 -1.07
N ALA A 461 -30.96 -5.02 -0.02
CA ALA A 461 -31.41 -4.68 1.33
C ALA A 461 -32.88 -4.17 1.37
N GLY A 462 -33.76 -4.78 0.57
CA GLY A 462 -35.19 -4.43 0.50
C GLY A 462 -35.51 -3.17 -0.34
N LYS A 463 -34.51 -2.50 -0.90
CA LYS A 463 -34.69 -1.34 -1.80
C LYS A 463 -34.59 -1.81 -3.26
N SER A 464 -35.62 -1.54 -4.06
CA SER A 464 -35.61 -1.80 -5.51
C SER A 464 -35.07 -0.60 -6.27
N PHE A 465 -34.37 -0.86 -7.38
CA PHE A 465 -33.76 0.15 -8.24
C PHE A 465 -33.62 -0.36 -9.68
N VAL A 466 -33.44 0.54 -10.62
CA VAL A 466 -33.20 0.23 -12.02
C VAL A 466 -31.97 0.98 -12.53
N GLY A 467 -30.98 0.23 -12.95
CA GLY A 467 -29.75 0.78 -13.52
C GLY A 467 -28.75 1.29 -12.48
N ALA A 468 -27.55 1.60 -12.97
CA ALA A 468 -26.41 1.97 -12.13
C ALA A 468 -26.60 3.31 -11.39
N ALA A 469 -27.35 4.26 -11.99
CA ALA A 469 -27.57 5.57 -11.36
C ALA A 469 -28.45 5.46 -10.10
N GLU A 470 -29.47 4.61 -10.10
CA GLU A 470 -30.29 4.38 -8.91
C GLU A 470 -29.57 3.49 -7.90
N LEU A 471 -28.78 2.51 -8.34
CA LEU A 471 -27.88 1.78 -7.45
C LEU A 471 -26.93 2.74 -6.72
N GLY A 472 -26.35 3.73 -7.41
CA GLY A 472 -25.51 4.76 -6.80
C GLY A 472 -26.22 5.49 -5.65
N LYS A 473 -27.50 5.87 -5.81
CA LYS A 473 -28.31 6.49 -4.74
C LYS A 473 -28.54 5.53 -3.57
N VAL A 474 -28.85 4.27 -3.84
CA VAL A 474 -29.05 3.26 -2.78
C VAL A 474 -27.76 3.08 -1.97
N LEU A 475 -26.59 3.05 -2.62
CA LEU A 475 -25.29 2.93 -1.96
C LEU A 475 -24.88 4.20 -1.22
N HIS A 476 -25.20 5.38 -1.75
CA HIS A 476 -24.98 6.67 -1.08
C HIS A 476 -25.68 6.72 0.28
N ASP A 477 -26.91 6.24 0.36
CA ASP A 477 -27.72 6.23 1.58
C ASP A 477 -27.48 5.01 2.47
N GLU A 478 -26.59 4.10 2.06
CA GLU A 478 -26.28 2.88 2.81
C GLU A 478 -25.25 3.16 3.92
N PRO A 479 -25.58 2.97 5.20
CA PRO A 479 -24.69 3.31 6.32
C PRO A 479 -23.41 2.47 6.37
N ARG A 480 -23.37 1.33 5.67
CA ARG A 480 -22.15 0.49 5.57
C ARG A 480 -21.06 1.18 4.77
N PHE A 481 -21.36 2.04 3.81
CA PHE A 481 -20.34 2.71 2.99
C PHE A 481 -19.42 3.62 3.82
N PRO A 482 -19.93 4.64 4.57
CA PRO A 482 -19.07 5.47 5.40
C PRO A 482 -18.35 4.68 6.50
N ALA A 483 -18.97 3.66 7.07
CA ALA A 483 -18.31 2.78 8.04
C ALA A 483 -17.16 1.99 7.39
N CYS A 484 -17.36 1.47 6.17
CA CYS A 484 -16.33 0.77 5.40
C CYS A 484 -15.17 1.69 5.03
N LEU A 485 -15.46 2.90 4.54
CA LEU A 485 -14.44 3.90 4.21
C LEU A 485 -13.58 4.24 5.44
N THR A 486 -14.21 4.52 6.58
CA THR A 486 -13.52 4.82 7.84
C THR A 486 -12.65 3.65 8.31
N ARG A 487 -13.20 2.42 8.27
CA ARG A 487 -12.48 1.19 8.62
C ARG A 487 -11.26 0.97 7.74
N LYS A 488 -11.40 1.15 6.43
CA LYS A 488 -10.28 1.00 5.47
C LYS A 488 -9.25 2.11 5.64
N LEU A 489 -9.66 3.35 5.96
CA LEU A 489 -8.73 4.43 6.25
C LEU A 489 -7.90 4.14 7.52
N TYR A 490 -8.53 3.62 8.57
CA TYR A 490 -7.81 3.15 9.77
C TYR A 490 -6.79 2.07 9.39
N ALA A 491 -7.24 1.06 8.65
CA ALA A 491 -6.39 -0.05 8.24
C ALA A 491 -5.21 0.41 7.37
N TYR A 492 -5.44 1.33 6.45
CA TYR A 492 -4.43 1.95 5.60
C TYR A 492 -3.36 2.67 6.43
N GLY A 493 -3.77 3.56 7.32
CA GLY A 493 -2.85 4.31 8.17
C GLY A 493 -2.10 3.43 9.18
N ALA A 494 -2.80 2.50 9.84
CA ALA A 494 -2.24 1.61 10.86
C ALA A 494 -1.52 0.37 10.29
N GLY A 495 -1.60 0.10 8.97
CA GLY A 495 -1.06 -1.14 8.37
C GLY A 495 -1.74 -2.40 8.90
N ALA A 496 -3.00 -2.29 9.32
CA ALA A 496 -3.76 -3.39 9.86
C ALA A 496 -4.55 -4.13 8.77
N ASN A 497 -4.83 -5.41 8.98
CA ASN A 497 -5.76 -6.11 8.12
C ASN A 497 -7.18 -5.53 8.31
N ALA A 498 -7.72 -4.89 7.27
CA ALA A 498 -9.00 -4.22 7.33
C ALA A 498 -10.15 -5.14 7.80
N LEU A 499 -10.09 -6.44 7.51
CA LEU A 499 -11.10 -7.41 7.95
C LEU A 499 -11.04 -7.71 9.46
N ARG A 500 -9.92 -7.41 10.12
CA ARG A 500 -9.70 -7.63 11.55
C ARG A 500 -9.84 -6.35 12.39
N VAL A 501 -9.96 -5.19 11.77
CA VAL A 501 -10.17 -3.93 12.47
C VAL A 501 -11.55 -3.94 13.12
N ARG A 502 -11.58 -3.75 14.44
CA ARG A 502 -12.82 -3.74 15.24
C ARG A 502 -13.47 -2.35 15.22
N PRO A 503 -14.82 -2.27 15.26
CA PRO A 503 -15.53 -0.98 15.27
C PRO A 503 -15.01 0.01 16.34
N ALA A 504 -14.69 -0.47 17.54
CA ALA A 504 -14.17 0.37 18.62
C ALA A 504 -12.91 1.18 18.23
N GLN A 505 -12.05 0.65 17.31
CA GLN A 505 -10.80 1.29 16.91
C GLN A 505 -11.00 2.51 16.00
N TYR A 506 -12.14 2.64 15.33
CA TYR A 506 -12.44 3.74 14.42
C TYR A 506 -13.76 4.45 14.72
N LYS A 507 -14.44 4.08 15.81
CA LYS A 507 -15.75 4.63 16.17
C LYS A 507 -15.73 6.17 16.31
N THR A 508 -14.77 6.69 17.04
CA THR A 508 -14.64 8.15 17.24
C THR A 508 -14.51 8.90 15.91
N ALA A 509 -13.70 8.37 14.99
CA ALA A 509 -13.52 8.97 13.67
C ALA A 509 -14.79 8.82 12.81
N LEU A 510 -15.51 7.71 12.90
CA LEU A 510 -16.78 7.49 12.20
C LEU A 510 -17.86 8.45 12.71
N ASP A 511 -18.00 8.59 14.03
CA ASP A 511 -18.99 9.49 14.62
C ASP A 511 -18.73 10.96 14.21
N ALA A 512 -17.47 11.40 14.22
CA ALA A 512 -17.08 12.73 13.74
C ALA A 512 -17.33 12.90 12.23
N PHE A 513 -17.10 11.86 11.45
CA PHE A 513 -17.37 11.85 10.02
C PHE A 513 -18.86 12.03 9.72
N ILE A 514 -19.70 11.29 10.42
CA ILE A 514 -21.16 11.41 10.31
C ILE A 514 -21.61 12.82 10.73
N ALA A 515 -21.12 13.31 11.88
CA ALA A 515 -21.45 14.63 12.40
C ALA A 515 -21.02 15.79 11.48
N SER A 516 -20.00 15.57 10.66
CA SER A 516 -19.53 16.53 9.66
C SER A 516 -20.28 16.47 8.33
N GLU A 517 -21.38 15.73 8.24
CA GLU A 517 -22.08 15.45 6.98
C GLU A 517 -21.15 14.77 5.95
N TYR A 518 -20.38 13.80 6.41
CA TYR A 518 -19.47 12.95 5.61
C TYR A 518 -18.37 13.69 4.85
N ARG A 519 -17.82 14.77 5.42
CA ARG A 519 -16.73 15.54 4.82
C ARG A 519 -15.38 14.84 5.02
N LEU A 520 -14.69 14.56 3.93
CA LEU A 520 -13.42 13.84 3.95
C LEU A 520 -12.35 14.52 4.85
N PRO A 521 -12.14 15.86 4.83
CA PRO A 521 -11.16 16.49 5.72
C PRO A 521 -11.47 16.27 7.21
N ALA A 522 -12.75 16.23 7.60
CA ALA A 522 -13.16 15.95 8.98
C ALA A 522 -12.83 14.50 9.39
N LEU A 523 -13.07 13.53 8.49
CA LEU A 523 -12.68 12.14 8.71
C LEU A 523 -11.17 12.01 8.90
N LEU A 524 -10.38 12.62 8.01
CA LEU A 524 -8.92 12.58 8.08
C LEU A 524 -8.40 13.19 9.39
N LYS A 525 -8.96 14.35 9.79
CA LYS A 525 -8.61 15.00 11.07
C LYS A 525 -8.96 14.12 12.26
N ALA A 526 -10.20 13.66 12.34
CA ALA A 526 -10.67 12.83 13.44
C ALA A 526 -9.87 11.53 13.57
N MET A 527 -9.48 10.91 12.46
CA MET A 527 -8.61 9.74 12.45
C MET A 527 -7.21 10.08 12.97
N ALA A 528 -6.59 11.13 12.43
CA ALA A 528 -5.23 11.54 12.74
C ALA A 528 -5.04 12.03 14.18
N THR A 529 -6.10 12.52 14.82
CA THR A 529 -6.06 13.01 16.21
C THR A 529 -6.62 12.00 17.22
N SER A 530 -7.20 10.88 16.76
CA SER A 530 -7.74 9.85 17.66
C SER A 530 -6.62 9.15 18.45
N PRO A 531 -6.71 9.08 19.78
CA PRO A 531 -5.77 8.29 20.58
C PRO A 531 -5.75 6.81 20.16
N ASP A 532 -6.89 6.24 19.76
CA ASP A 532 -7.01 4.84 19.33
C ASP A 532 -6.18 4.53 18.08
N PHE A 533 -5.87 5.56 17.28
CA PHE A 533 -5.02 5.42 16.10
C PHE A 533 -3.54 5.17 16.44
N PHE A 534 -3.11 5.51 17.65
CA PHE A 534 -1.73 5.35 18.11
C PHE A 534 -1.56 4.28 19.19
N VAL A 535 -2.61 3.58 19.58
CA VAL A 535 -2.52 2.44 20.49
C VAL A 535 -1.58 1.38 19.89
N ALA A 536 -0.66 0.89 20.71
CA ALA A 536 0.29 -0.14 20.34
C ALA A 536 0.17 -1.32 21.31
N ASN A 537 0.39 -2.53 20.79
CA ASN A 537 0.47 -3.73 21.60
C ASN A 537 1.84 -4.37 21.33
N PRO A 538 2.83 -4.12 22.20
CA PRO A 538 4.11 -4.80 22.06
C PRO A 538 3.92 -6.32 22.10
N PRO A 539 4.73 -7.11 21.38
CA PRO A 539 4.70 -8.54 21.48
C PRO A 539 4.95 -8.96 22.93
N ALA A 540 4.27 -10.01 23.38
CA ALA A 540 4.55 -10.59 24.69
C ALA A 540 6.06 -10.89 24.78
N PRO A 541 6.70 -10.63 25.95
CA PRO A 541 8.11 -10.96 26.13
C PRO A 541 8.33 -12.43 25.75
N VAL A 542 9.29 -12.68 24.88
CA VAL A 542 9.68 -14.05 24.57
C VAL A 542 10.14 -14.67 25.88
N PRO A 543 9.53 -15.79 26.33
CA PRO A 543 10.00 -16.46 27.53
C PRO A 543 11.50 -16.73 27.39
N ALA A 544 12.29 -16.35 28.39
CA ALA A 544 13.70 -16.68 28.40
C ALA A 544 13.85 -18.18 28.10
N PRO A 545 14.78 -18.59 27.23
CA PRO A 545 14.97 -20.00 26.94
C PRO A 545 15.17 -20.72 28.28
N ALA A 546 14.31 -21.71 28.55
CA ALA A 546 14.39 -22.50 29.77
C ALA A 546 15.85 -22.98 29.88
N GLN A 547 16.53 -22.56 30.95
CA GLN A 547 17.86 -23.06 31.24
C GLN A 547 17.72 -24.55 31.45
N THR A 548 18.03 -25.35 30.43
CA THR A 548 18.18 -26.80 30.56
C THR A 548 19.34 -27.03 31.50
N VAL A 549 18.99 -27.27 32.76
CA VAL A 549 19.91 -27.83 33.75
C VAL A 549 20.32 -29.20 33.25
N ALA A 550 21.46 -29.25 32.58
CA ALA A 550 22.06 -30.51 32.16
C ALA A 550 22.59 -31.26 33.40
N THR A 551 21.73 -32.09 34.01
CA THR A 551 22.17 -33.17 34.90
C THR A 551 21.73 -34.47 34.28
N ALA A 552 22.50 -35.02 33.39
CA ALA A 552 22.44 -36.44 33.03
C ALA A 552 23.86 -36.97 32.92
N LYS A 553 24.21 -37.81 33.87
CA LYS A 553 25.38 -38.69 33.90
C LYS A 553 25.34 -39.62 32.68
N PRO A 554 26.44 -39.89 31.97
CA PRO A 554 26.41 -40.82 30.83
C PRO A 554 26.22 -42.24 31.32
N ALA A 555 25.14 -42.90 30.87
CA ALA A 555 24.98 -44.34 30.96
C ALA A 555 25.70 -45.01 29.82
N THR A 556 26.71 -45.81 30.14
CA THR A 556 27.36 -46.76 29.23
C THR A 556 26.40 -47.88 28.91
N SER A 557 25.97 -48.04 27.67
CA SER A 557 25.36 -49.27 27.19
C SER A 557 26.03 -49.74 25.92
N ASN A 558 26.73 -50.87 26.03
CA ASN A 558 27.15 -51.70 24.90
C ASN A 558 25.91 -52.21 24.18
N ALA A 559 25.71 -51.90 22.92
CA ALA A 559 24.78 -52.59 22.06
C ALA A 559 25.49 -53.00 20.75
N THR A 560 25.48 -54.28 20.53
CA THR A 560 26.03 -55.06 19.44
C THR A 560 25.38 -54.66 18.09
N LEU A 561 26.21 -54.44 17.09
CA LEU A 561 25.78 -54.28 15.70
C LEU A 561 25.20 -55.58 15.14
N ALA A 562 23.92 -55.56 14.78
CA ALA A 562 23.32 -56.57 13.91
C ALA A 562 23.13 -55.97 12.50
N ALA A 563 23.72 -56.60 11.51
CA ALA A 563 23.64 -56.28 10.11
C ALA A 563 22.22 -56.58 9.57
N ALA A 564 21.61 -55.64 8.86
CA ALA A 564 20.38 -55.89 8.10
C ALA A 564 20.64 -55.59 6.62
N ASN A 565 20.25 -56.56 5.78
CA ASN A 565 20.35 -56.57 4.31
C ASN A 565 19.41 -55.55 3.64
N PRO A 566 19.75 -55.14 2.40
CA PRO A 566 18.94 -54.18 1.63
C PRO A 566 17.74 -54.87 0.95
N PRO A 567 16.63 -54.14 0.74
CA PRO A 567 15.48 -54.66 -0.01
C PRO A 567 15.66 -54.55 -1.52
N THR A 568 15.23 -55.62 -2.17
CA THR A 568 15.11 -55.87 -3.60
C THR A 568 14.11 -54.93 -4.27
N LYS A 569 14.45 -54.51 -5.51
CA LYS A 569 13.56 -53.88 -6.50
C LYS A 569 12.45 -54.86 -6.93
N GLN A 570 11.21 -54.39 -6.99
CA GLN A 570 10.17 -54.90 -7.89
C GLN A 570 9.47 -53.76 -8.61
N GLN A 571 9.43 -53.86 -9.88
CA GLN A 571 8.69 -53.36 -11.04
C GLN A 571 7.72 -52.19 -10.85
#